data_c7a31913ddae72df4b405f4faf6b1a51
#
_entry.id   c7a31913ddae72df4b405f4faf6b1a51
#
_cell.length_a   1.000
_cell.length_b   1.000
_cell.length_c   1.000
_cell.angle_alpha   90.00
_cell.angle_beta   90.00
_cell.angle_gamma   90.00
#
_symmetry.space_group_name_H-M   'P 1'
#
loop_
_entity.id
_entity.type
_entity.pdbx_description
1 polymer ?
#
loop_
_entity_poly.entity_id
_entity_poly.type
_entity_poly.pdbx_seq_one_letter_code
_entity_poly.pdbx_strand_id
1 'polypeptide(L)'
;MTAMLRSSAEEIFADELAALAKGDDRERPANWKMSPQAVVTYVLGGRAPDGTVIQPKYVGNRRLIETAVATLATDRALLLLGVPGTAKSWVSEHLAAAISGSSRRLIQCTAGTDENQIRYGWNYAQLLAKGPSREALVLSLIHI
;
A
#
# COMPACT_ATOMS: atom_id res chain seq x y z
N MET A 1 -27.21 -3.18 11.05
CA MET A 1 -26.59 -3.97 9.97
C MET A 1 -25.15 -3.50 9.83
N THR A 2 -24.22 -4.26 10.36
CA THR A 2 -22.77 -3.97 10.16
C THR A 2 -22.47 -4.33 8.72
N ALA A 3 -22.16 -3.33 7.89
CA ALA A 3 -21.68 -3.59 6.53
C ALA A 3 -20.44 -4.48 6.65
N MET A 4 -20.48 -5.68 6.08
CA MET A 4 -19.29 -6.52 5.96
C MET A 4 -18.34 -5.80 5.01
N LEU A 5 -17.42 -5.04 5.58
CA LEU A 5 -16.31 -4.48 4.83
C LEU A 5 -15.44 -5.64 4.34
N ARG A 6 -15.08 -5.64 3.08
CA ARG A 6 -14.12 -6.60 2.53
C ARG A 6 -12.83 -6.53 3.35
N SER A 7 -12.31 -7.68 3.77
CA SER A 7 -11.00 -7.75 4.42
C SER A 7 -9.90 -7.19 3.51
N SER A 8 -8.91 -6.57 4.12
CA SER A 8 -7.76 -6.02 3.42
C SER A 8 -6.86 -7.11 2.82
N ALA A 9 -6.01 -6.75 1.85
CA ALA A 9 -5.13 -7.70 1.20
C ALA A 9 -4.19 -8.40 2.21
N GLU A 10 -3.67 -7.66 3.17
CA GLU A 10 -2.80 -8.20 4.23
C GLU A 10 -3.52 -9.16 5.18
N GLU A 11 -4.84 -9.06 5.33
CA GLU A 11 -5.63 -10.01 6.12
C GLU A 11 -5.94 -11.29 5.33
N ILE A 12 -6.33 -11.13 4.06
CA ILE A 12 -6.70 -12.26 3.20
C ILE A 12 -5.49 -13.15 2.90
N PHE A 13 -4.32 -12.55 2.68
CA PHE A 13 -3.09 -13.22 2.26
C PHE A 13 -2.00 -13.22 3.35
N ALA A 14 -2.41 -13.17 4.62
CA ALA A 14 -1.50 -13.09 5.76
C ALA A 14 -0.46 -14.23 5.78
N ASP A 15 -0.88 -15.46 5.49
CA ASP A 15 0.01 -16.64 5.49
C ASP A 15 1.07 -16.55 4.38
N GLU A 16 0.69 -16.10 3.18
CA GLU A 16 1.61 -15.94 2.07
C GLU A 16 2.63 -14.83 2.33
N LEU A 17 2.18 -13.70 2.89
CA LEU A 17 3.05 -12.58 3.28
C LEU A 17 4.03 -12.99 4.38
N ALA A 18 3.58 -13.74 5.37
CA ALA A 18 4.41 -14.24 6.46
C ALA A 18 5.45 -15.26 5.95
N ALA A 19 5.06 -16.18 5.08
CA ALA A 19 5.97 -17.18 4.48
C ALA A 19 7.07 -16.51 3.66
N LEU A 20 6.72 -15.49 2.86
CA LEU A 20 7.71 -14.73 2.08
C LEU A 20 8.65 -13.93 2.97
N ALA A 21 8.12 -13.23 3.98
CA ALA A 21 8.93 -12.40 4.88
C ALA A 21 9.90 -13.22 5.74
N LYS A 22 9.48 -14.41 6.19
CA LYS A 22 10.28 -15.27 7.07
C LYS A 22 11.55 -15.80 6.41
N GLY A 23 11.52 -16.04 5.11
CA GLY A 23 12.67 -16.60 4.38
C GLY A 23 13.37 -15.58 3.47
N ASP A 24 13.10 -14.29 3.65
CA ASP A 24 13.64 -13.24 2.79
C ASP A 24 14.87 -12.58 3.41
N ASP A 25 16.04 -13.16 3.15
CA ASP A 25 17.36 -12.67 3.62
C ASP A 25 17.97 -11.59 2.72
N ARG A 26 17.25 -11.17 1.68
CA ARG A 26 17.74 -10.22 0.68
C ARG A 26 17.67 -8.78 1.18
N GLU A 27 18.53 -7.94 0.62
CA GLU A 27 18.53 -6.51 0.89
C GLU A 27 17.16 -5.89 0.52
N ARG A 28 16.68 -5.00 1.39
CA ARG A 28 15.40 -4.32 1.22
C ARG A 28 15.55 -2.82 1.49
N PRO A 29 14.79 -1.97 0.77
CA PRO A 29 14.75 -0.54 1.05
C PRO A 29 14.29 -0.24 2.48
N ALA A 30 14.68 0.91 3.01
CA ALA A 30 14.23 1.37 4.31
C ALA A 30 12.69 1.37 4.40
N ASN A 31 12.16 0.93 5.52
CA ASN A 31 10.73 0.82 5.82
C ASN A 31 9.95 -0.23 5.00
N TRP A 32 10.59 -1.00 4.13
CA TRP A 32 9.94 -2.12 3.46
C TRP A 32 9.89 -3.36 4.36
N LYS A 33 8.80 -4.10 4.28
CA LYS A 33 8.63 -5.37 5.00
C LYS A 33 9.36 -6.53 4.35
N MET A 34 9.53 -6.49 3.03
CA MET A 34 10.16 -7.53 2.22
C MET A 34 11.07 -6.94 1.15
N SER A 35 11.98 -7.75 0.61
CA SER A 35 12.82 -7.36 -0.51
C SER A 35 12.00 -7.11 -1.79
N PRO A 36 12.51 -6.34 -2.76
CA PRO A 36 11.85 -6.14 -4.05
C PRO A 36 11.50 -7.47 -4.75
N GLN A 37 12.37 -8.47 -4.67
CA GLN A 37 12.12 -9.78 -5.27
C GLN A 37 10.97 -10.53 -4.59
N ALA A 38 10.87 -10.45 -3.26
CA ALA A 38 9.76 -11.07 -2.52
C ALA A 38 8.44 -10.36 -2.85
N VAL A 39 8.43 -9.03 -2.98
CA VAL A 39 7.25 -8.25 -3.42
C VAL A 39 6.83 -8.68 -4.84
N VAL A 40 7.76 -8.80 -5.78
CA VAL A 40 7.46 -9.30 -7.14
C VAL A 40 6.85 -10.70 -7.09
N THR A 41 7.43 -11.61 -6.28
CA THR A 41 6.92 -12.98 -6.10
C THR A 41 5.51 -12.98 -5.50
N TYR A 42 5.25 -12.12 -4.52
CA TYR A 42 3.92 -11.97 -3.93
C TYR A 42 2.86 -11.57 -4.95
N VAL A 43 3.17 -10.61 -5.82
CA VAL A 43 2.21 -10.09 -6.81
C VAL A 43 2.02 -11.04 -7.98
N LEU A 44 3.10 -11.63 -8.51
CA LEU A 44 3.06 -12.46 -9.72
C LEU A 44 2.82 -13.94 -9.42
N GLY A 45 2.88 -14.33 -8.17
CA GLY A 45 2.83 -15.74 -7.78
C GLY A 45 4.18 -16.44 -7.88
N GLY A 46 4.28 -17.59 -7.22
CA GLY A 46 5.50 -18.40 -7.18
C GLY A 46 5.54 -19.28 -5.94
N ARG A 47 6.73 -19.41 -5.36
CA ARG A 47 6.93 -20.15 -4.11
C ARG A 47 7.76 -19.32 -3.14
N ALA A 48 7.38 -19.38 -1.87
CA ALA A 48 8.20 -18.87 -0.78
C ALA A 48 9.38 -19.81 -0.50
N PRO A 49 10.42 -19.37 0.21
CA PRO A 49 11.57 -20.20 0.56
C PRO A 49 11.23 -21.47 1.34
N ASP A 50 10.17 -21.47 2.11
CA ASP A 50 9.66 -22.63 2.86
C ASP A 50 8.81 -23.59 2.01
N GLY A 51 8.63 -23.32 0.70
CA GLY A 51 7.85 -24.11 -0.23
C GLY A 51 6.38 -23.70 -0.34
N THR A 52 5.90 -22.76 0.48
CA THR A 52 4.52 -22.24 0.41
C THR A 52 4.23 -21.70 -0.97
N VAL A 53 3.11 -22.10 -1.55
CA VAL A 53 2.65 -21.63 -2.87
C VAL A 53 2.04 -20.25 -2.72
N ILE A 54 2.55 -19.31 -3.50
CA ILE A 54 2.06 -17.93 -3.56
C ILE A 54 1.14 -17.79 -4.76
N GLN A 55 -0.10 -17.46 -4.51
CA GLN A 55 -1.11 -17.26 -5.56
C GLN A 55 -0.83 -15.97 -6.35
N PRO A 56 -0.96 -15.96 -7.69
CA PRO A 56 -0.81 -14.74 -8.46
C PRO A 56 -1.95 -13.76 -8.15
N LYS A 57 -1.61 -12.50 -7.85
CA LYS A 57 -2.56 -11.40 -7.66
C LYS A 57 -2.71 -10.57 -8.92
N TYR A 58 -1.76 -10.71 -9.84
CA TYR A 58 -1.79 -10.05 -11.13
C TYR A 58 -1.40 -11.04 -12.23
N VAL A 59 -2.23 -11.10 -13.27
CA VAL A 59 -1.98 -11.90 -14.47
C VAL A 59 -1.80 -10.93 -15.64
N GLY A 60 -0.60 -10.86 -16.20
CA GLY A 60 -0.30 -9.94 -17.30
C GLY A 60 1.20 -9.77 -17.50
N ASN A 61 1.61 -8.59 -17.93
CA ASN A 61 3.00 -8.31 -18.23
C ASN A 61 3.86 -8.27 -16.95
N ARG A 62 4.70 -9.29 -16.77
CA ARG A 62 5.66 -9.39 -15.66
C ARG A 62 6.53 -8.14 -15.50
N ARG A 63 7.02 -7.61 -16.63
CA ARG A 63 7.91 -6.45 -16.64
C ARG A 63 7.25 -5.19 -16.07
N LEU A 64 5.93 -5.07 -16.18
CA LEU A 64 5.18 -3.97 -15.58
C LEU A 64 5.30 -4.00 -14.04
N ILE A 65 5.13 -5.16 -13.43
CA ILE A 65 5.25 -5.32 -11.97
C ILE A 65 6.70 -5.13 -11.52
N GLU A 66 7.67 -5.68 -12.24
CA GLU A 66 9.10 -5.49 -11.93
C GLU A 66 9.49 -4.01 -12.00
N THR A 67 9.03 -3.29 -13.02
CA THR A 67 9.27 -1.84 -13.15
C THR A 67 8.58 -1.04 -12.04
N ALA A 68 7.35 -1.40 -11.68
CA ALA A 68 6.62 -0.76 -10.60
C ALA A 68 7.35 -0.92 -9.26
N VAL A 69 7.78 -2.14 -8.93
CA VAL A 69 8.53 -2.42 -7.72
C VAL A 69 9.88 -1.71 -7.71
N ALA A 70 10.62 -1.71 -8.82
CA ALA A 70 11.88 -0.98 -8.94
C ALA A 70 11.70 0.54 -8.77
N THR A 71 10.63 1.10 -9.32
CA THR A 71 10.30 2.53 -9.15
C THR A 71 10.08 2.87 -7.67
N LEU A 72 9.27 2.07 -6.98
CA LEU A 72 8.99 2.27 -5.56
C LEU A 72 10.23 2.03 -4.68
N ALA A 73 11.10 1.10 -5.05
CA ALA A 73 12.35 0.82 -4.33
C ALA A 73 13.36 1.99 -4.40
N THR A 74 13.24 2.87 -5.39
CA THR A 74 14.04 4.09 -5.51
C THR A 74 13.39 5.33 -4.88
N ASP A 75 12.42 5.13 -4.02
CA ASP A 75 11.68 6.20 -3.31
C ASP A 75 10.97 7.19 -4.26
N ARG A 76 10.50 6.68 -5.38
CA ARG A 76 9.75 7.47 -6.39
C ARG A 76 8.28 7.11 -6.38
N ALA A 77 7.44 8.07 -6.71
CA ALA A 77 6.01 7.84 -6.89
C ALA A 77 5.74 6.99 -8.13
N LEU A 78 4.77 6.08 -8.02
CA LEU A 78 4.28 5.26 -9.12
C LEU A 78 2.89 5.76 -9.55
N LEU A 79 2.74 6.10 -10.83
CA LEU A 79 1.46 6.44 -11.44
C LEU A 79 1.01 5.32 -12.37
N LEU A 80 -0.12 4.69 -12.04
CA LEU A 80 -0.75 3.65 -12.85
C LEU A 80 -1.85 4.25 -13.73
N LEU A 81 -1.62 4.32 -15.02
CA LEU A 81 -2.58 4.80 -16.01
C LEU A 81 -3.17 3.63 -16.80
N GLY A 82 -4.43 3.75 -17.17
CA GLY A 82 -5.10 2.76 -18.00
C GLY A 82 -6.62 2.89 -17.92
N VAL A 83 -7.31 2.19 -18.80
CA VAL A 83 -8.77 2.15 -18.85
C VAL A 83 -9.37 1.54 -17.57
N PRO A 84 -10.63 1.84 -17.23
CA PRO A 84 -11.32 1.19 -16.12
C PRO A 84 -11.30 -0.36 -16.26
N GLY A 85 -11.24 -1.06 -15.13
CA GLY A 85 -11.26 -2.53 -15.12
C GLY A 85 -9.90 -3.22 -15.34
N THR A 86 -8.80 -2.49 -15.45
CA THR A 86 -7.45 -3.06 -15.65
C THR A 86 -6.70 -3.37 -14.34
N ALA A 87 -7.41 -3.63 -13.27
CA ALA A 87 -6.88 -4.04 -11.97
C ALA A 87 -5.88 -3.07 -11.30
N LYS A 88 -5.86 -1.77 -11.67
CA LYS A 88 -4.94 -0.78 -11.11
C LYS A 88 -5.03 -0.67 -9.59
N SER A 89 -6.23 -0.48 -9.05
CA SER A 89 -6.47 -0.39 -7.61
C SER A 89 -6.12 -1.69 -6.88
N TRP A 90 -6.39 -2.83 -7.51
CA TRP A 90 -6.04 -4.14 -6.99
C TRP A 90 -4.52 -4.30 -6.86
N VAL A 91 -3.77 -3.98 -7.90
CA VAL A 91 -2.30 -4.02 -7.89
C VAL A 91 -1.74 -3.06 -6.84
N SER A 92 -2.27 -1.83 -6.75
CA SER A 92 -1.84 -0.85 -5.74
C SER A 92 -2.06 -1.34 -4.32
N GLU A 93 -3.22 -1.95 -4.04
CA GLU A 93 -3.54 -2.55 -2.73
C GLU A 93 -2.53 -3.64 -2.36
N HIS A 94 -2.22 -4.55 -3.29
CA HIS A 94 -1.28 -5.64 -3.04
C HIS A 94 0.17 -5.16 -2.92
N LEU A 95 0.59 -4.17 -3.69
CA LEU A 95 1.90 -3.54 -3.53
C LEU A 95 2.02 -2.88 -2.16
N ALA A 96 1.00 -2.14 -1.72
CA ALA A 96 0.99 -1.50 -0.41
C ALA A 96 1.05 -2.54 0.73
N ALA A 97 0.25 -3.61 0.66
CA ALA A 97 0.27 -4.69 1.63
C ALA A 97 1.64 -5.36 1.74
N ALA A 98 2.29 -5.67 0.61
CA ALA A 98 3.59 -6.33 0.59
C ALA A 98 4.74 -5.42 1.04
N ILE A 99 4.71 -4.14 0.67
CA ILE A 99 5.78 -3.18 0.95
C ILE A 99 5.68 -2.65 2.38
N SER A 100 4.52 -2.13 2.77
CA SER A 100 4.34 -1.43 4.06
C SER A 100 3.68 -2.29 5.14
N GLY A 101 3.11 -3.42 4.77
CA GLY A 101 2.33 -4.28 5.66
C GLY A 101 0.89 -3.82 5.86
N SER A 102 0.43 -2.79 5.14
CA SER A 102 -0.94 -2.30 5.22
C SER A 102 -1.40 -1.68 3.91
N SER A 103 -2.55 -2.07 3.43
CA SER A 103 -3.24 -1.48 2.28
C SER A 103 -4.34 -0.47 2.68
N ARG A 104 -4.51 -0.21 3.98
CA ARG A 104 -5.60 0.62 4.50
C ARG A 104 -5.36 2.13 4.34
N ARG A 105 -4.15 2.54 3.99
CA ARG A 105 -3.80 3.95 3.76
C ARG A 105 -4.15 4.34 2.32
N LEU A 106 -5.43 4.32 2.02
CA LEU A 106 -5.98 4.66 0.71
C LEU A 106 -6.76 5.97 0.79
N ILE A 107 -6.43 6.92 -0.08
CA ILE A 107 -7.21 8.14 -0.29
C ILE A 107 -7.90 8.02 -1.64
N GLN A 108 -9.22 7.89 -1.62
CA GLN A 108 -10.00 7.90 -2.84
C GLN A 108 -10.32 9.36 -3.22
N CYS A 109 -9.56 9.91 -4.16
CA CYS A 109 -9.75 11.26 -4.63
C CYS A 109 -10.95 11.36 -5.58
N THR A 110 -11.68 12.46 -5.43
CA THR A 110 -12.77 12.90 -6.32
C THR A 110 -12.45 14.30 -6.85
N ALA A 111 -13.27 14.82 -7.76
CA ALA A 111 -13.11 16.18 -8.26
C ALA A 111 -13.16 17.27 -7.17
N GLY A 112 -13.75 16.98 -6.00
CA GLY A 112 -13.82 17.88 -4.84
C GLY A 112 -12.80 17.58 -3.74
N THR A 113 -11.84 16.70 -3.98
CA THR A 113 -10.81 16.39 -2.97
C THR A 113 -9.85 17.54 -2.83
N ASP A 114 -9.78 18.13 -1.64
CA ASP A 114 -8.90 19.25 -1.29
C ASP A 114 -7.56 18.74 -0.73
N GLU A 115 -6.52 19.57 -0.89
CA GLU A 115 -5.19 19.32 -0.34
C GLU A 115 -5.21 19.09 1.18
N ASN A 116 -6.07 19.80 1.89
CA ASN A 116 -6.26 19.65 3.33
C ASN A 116 -6.71 18.24 3.75
N GLN A 117 -7.45 17.54 2.89
CA GLN A 117 -7.88 16.16 3.14
C GLN A 117 -6.72 15.17 2.97
N ILE A 118 -5.72 15.54 2.19
CA ILE A 118 -4.55 14.70 1.92
C ILE A 118 -3.43 14.94 2.93
N ARG A 119 -3.13 16.21 3.23
CA ARG A 119 -1.99 16.58 4.08
C ARG A 119 -2.39 16.73 5.55
N TYR A 120 -3.13 17.78 5.87
CA TYR A 120 -3.60 18.09 7.22
C TYR A 120 -4.74 19.08 7.18
N GLY A 121 -5.59 19.06 8.19
CA GLY A 121 -6.65 20.03 8.40
C GLY A 121 -6.52 20.68 9.78
N TRP A 122 -7.31 21.72 10.02
CA TRP A 122 -7.39 22.36 11.32
C TRP A 122 -8.68 21.97 12.03
N ASN A 123 -8.59 21.61 13.30
CA ASN A 123 -9.75 21.58 14.18
C ASN A 123 -10.07 23.03 14.56
N TYR A 124 -11.03 23.63 13.85
CA TYR A 124 -11.37 25.05 14.03
C TYR A 124 -11.85 25.38 15.43
N ALA A 125 -12.53 24.48 16.12
CA ALA A 125 -12.93 24.69 17.51
C ALA A 125 -11.73 24.82 18.45
N GLN A 126 -10.72 23.99 18.29
CA GLN A 126 -9.48 24.08 19.07
C GLN A 126 -8.60 25.25 18.64
N LEU A 127 -8.58 25.56 17.34
CA LEU A 127 -7.85 26.70 16.81
C LEU A 127 -8.38 28.02 17.38
N LEU A 128 -9.69 28.16 17.49
CA LEU A 128 -10.33 29.36 18.09
C LEU A 128 -10.12 29.42 19.61
N ALA A 129 -10.11 28.27 20.30
CA ALA A 129 -9.99 28.24 21.74
C ALA A 129 -8.53 28.40 22.24
N LYS A 130 -7.55 27.83 21.55
CA LYS A 130 -6.15 27.74 22.00
C LYS A 130 -5.14 28.38 21.04
N GLY A 131 -5.60 28.92 19.90
CA GLY A 131 -4.73 29.42 18.83
C GLY A 131 -4.05 28.26 18.02
N PRO A 132 -3.14 28.60 17.10
CA PRO A 132 -2.42 27.62 16.30
C PRO A 132 -1.50 26.80 17.18
N SER A 133 -1.90 25.58 17.47
CA SER A 133 -1.18 24.62 18.30
C SER A 133 -1.12 23.27 17.59
N ARG A 134 -0.17 22.42 18.01
CA ARG A 134 -0.03 21.07 17.49
C ARG A 134 -1.27 20.20 17.77
N GLU A 135 -2.00 20.51 18.83
CA GLU A 135 -3.25 19.83 19.23
C GLU A 135 -4.44 20.22 18.32
N ALA A 136 -4.40 21.42 17.74
CA ALA A 136 -5.41 21.87 16.78
C ALA A 136 -5.17 21.34 15.35
N LEU A 137 -4.03 20.72 15.12
CA LEU A 137 -3.66 20.13 13.83
C LEU A 137 -4.21 18.71 13.71
N VAL A 138 -5.10 18.48 12.76
CA VAL A 138 -5.59 17.14 12.41
C VAL A 138 -4.72 16.60 11.29
N LEU A 139 -3.85 15.65 11.62
CA LEU A 139 -2.99 14.98 10.64
C LEU A 139 -3.81 14.05 9.76
N SER A 140 -3.60 14.13 8.47
CA SER A 140 -4.21 13.22 7.50
C SER A 140 -3.35 11.96 7.30
N LEU A 141 -3.83 11.05 6.42
CA LEU A 141 -3.22 9.75 6.16
C LEU A 141 -1.74 9.81 5.71
N ILE A 142 -1.27 10.92 5.17
CA ILE A 142 0.12 11.04 4.71
C ILE A 142 1.12 11.13 5.88
N HIS A 143 0.66 11.46 7.09
CA HIS A 143 1.50 11.65 8.27
C HIS A 143 1.39 10.50 9.29
N ILE A 144 0.58 9.50 9.00
CA ILE A 144 0.44 8.28 9.78
C ILE A 144 1.35 7.19 9.18
#